data_8ff83e8d3090cf3c7fd00f53a3270909
#
_entry.id   8ff83e8d3090cf3c7fd00f53a3270909
#
_cell.length_a   1.000
_cell.length_b   1.000
_cell.length_c   1.000
_cell.angle_alpha   90.00
_cell.angle_beta   90.00
_cell.angle_gamma   90.00
#
_symmetry.space_group_name_H-M   'P 1'
#
loop_
_entity.id
_entity.type
_entity.pdbx_description
1 polymer ?
#
loop_
_entity_poly.entity_id
_entity_poly.type
_entity_poly.pdbx_seq_one_letter_code
_entity_poly.pdbx_strand_id
1 'polypeptide(L)'
;MDNIHNPIIPGFYPDPSICRVGDDYYIACSSFELYPGIPLFHSKDLAHWEQICNVMTIENGFHVECSYGGGGVMAPTIRYNNGTYYIMNCNFSHRGNYIVTAKDPKGPWSHPHWLEDVPGIDASLFFDDDGTCYVVGTGDAWDEELGMNTCGIWIAKFDIEHFKMLGKPVTIFHSAMRG
;
A
#
# COMPACT_ATOMS: atom_id res chain seq x y z
N MET A 1 10.04 -13.89 -28.33
CA MET A 1 9.80 -13.61 -26.90
C MET A 1 11.18 -13.35 -26.32
N ASP A 2 11.40 -12.13 -25.89
CA ASP A 2 12.65 -11.80 -25.19
C ASP A 2 12.68 -12.57 -23.87
N ASN A 3 13.82 -13.19 -23.57
CA ASN A 3 13.97 -13.94 -22.34
C ASN A 3 13.91 -12.97 -21.16
N ILE A 4 13.00 -13.21 -20.22
CA ILE A 4 12.97 -12.47 -18.94
C ILE A 4 14.20 -12.85 -18.14
N HIS A 5 14.99 -11.86 -17.75
CA HIS A 5 16.14 -12.01 -16.90
C HIS A 5 15.86 -11.46 -15.49
N ASN A 6 16.05 -12.28 -14.47
CA ASN A 6 15.96 -11.82 -13.09
C ASN A 6 17.31 -11.31 -12.56
N PRO A 7 17.30 -10.25 -11.74
CA PRO A 7 16.14 -9.45 -11.32
C PRO A 7 15.65 -8.53 -12.44
N ILE A 8 14.34 -8.46 -12.64
CA ILE A 8 13.72 -7.54 -13.63
C ILE A 8 13.87 -6.07 -13.27
N ILE A 9 14.00 -5.77 -11.97
CA ILE A 9 14.31 -4.44 -11.43
C ILE A 9 15.51 -4.63 -10.49
N PRO A 10 16.74 -4.39 -10.95
CA PRO A 10 17.92 -4.56 -10.11
C PRO A 10 18.05 -3.42 -9.10
N GLY A 11 18.37 -3.75 -7.85
CA GLY A 11 18.56 -2.79 -6.77
C GLY A 11 17.82 -3.17 -5.49
N PHE A 12 17.64 -2.19 -4.60
CA PHE A 12 16.91 -2.35 -3.35
C PHE A 12 15.48 -1.82 -3.53
N TYR A 13 14.58 -2.70 -3.98
CA TYR A 13 13.16 -2.41 -4.24
C TYR A 13 12.28 -3.52 -3.65
N PRO A 14 12.22 -3.60 -2.31
CA PRO A 14 11.46 -4.64 -1.62
C PRO A 14 9.95 -4.38 -1.65
N ASP A 15 9.19 -5.43 -1.28
CA ASP A 15 7.74 -5.40 -1.08
C ASP A 15 6.95 -4.86 -2.30
N PRO A 16 7.18 -5.40 -3.51
CA PRO A 16 6.54 -4.86 -4.70
C PRO A 16 5.04 -5.11 -4.71
N SER A 17 4.27 -4.07 -5.01
CA SER A 17 2.83 -4.16 -5.32
C SER A 17 2.60 -3.75 -6.76
N ILE A 18 1.87 -4.59 -7.52
CA ILE A 18 1.60 -4.36 -8.94
C ILE A 18 0.15 -3.96 -9.19
N CYS A 19 -0.05 -3.05 -10.16
CA CYS A 19 -1.36 -2.65 -10.67
C CYS A 19 -1.32 -2.62 -12.20
N ARG A 20 -2.39 -3.09 -12.85
CA ARG A 20 -2.56 -3.01 -14.31
C ARG A 20 -3.64 -1.99 -14.66
N VAL A 21 -3.37 -1.15 -15.68
CA VAL A 21 -4.33 -0.18 -16.23
C VAL A 21 -4.27 -0.25 -17.76
N GLY A 22 -5.25 -0.90 -18.37
CA GLY A 22 -5.21 -1.19 -19.80
C GLY A 22 -4.00 -2.08 -20.14
N ASP A 23 -3.09 -1.56 -20.94
CA ASP A 23 -1.85 -2.25 -21.35
C ASP A 23 -0.62 -1.80 -20.56
N ASP A 24 -0.81 -1.00 -19.53
CA ASP A 24 0.24 -0.48 -18.67
C ASP A 24 0.27 -1.22 -17.33
N TYR A 25 1.48 -1.47 -16.84
CA TYR A 25 1.75 -2.09 -15.55
C TYR A 25 2.57 -1.15 -14.68
N TYR A 26 2.23 -1.07 -13.40
CA TYR A 26 2.89 -0.20 -12.44
C TYR A 26 3.29 -1.02 -11.22
N ILE A 27 4.53 -0.82 -10.74
CA ILE A 27 5.02 -1.42 -9.51
C ILE A 27 5.44 -0.31 -8.56
N ALA A 28 4.89 -0.33 -7.33
CA ALA A 28 5.34 0.48 -6.21
C ALA A 28 6.12 -0.40 -5.22
N CYS A 29 7.22 0.12 -4.68
CA CYS A 29 8.07 -0.60 -3.73
C CYS A 29 8.29 0.18 -2.44
N SER A 30 8.62 -0.52 -1.35
CA SER A 30 9.06 0.10 -0.10
C SER A 30 10.34 0.91 -0.30
N SER A 31 10.54 1.90 0.55
CA SER A 31 11.77 2.68 0.61
C SER A 31 12.31 2.84 2.02
N PHE A 32 11.56 2.41 3.04
CA PHE A 32 11.92 2.51 4.45
C PHE A 32 12.40 3.92 4.84
N GLU A 33 13.62 4.05 5.35
CA GLU A 33 14.27 5.33 5.68
C GLU A 33 14.84 6.08 4.48
N LEU A 34 14.83 5.47 3.29
CA LEU A 34 15.39 6.09 2.09
C LEU A 34 14.43 7.11 1.48
N TYR A 35 14.98 8.26 1.11
CA TYR A 35 14.25 9.37 0.50
C TYR A 35 14.82 9.67 -0.90
N PRO A 36 13.96 9.99 -1.90
CA PRO A 36 12.50 10.09 -1.91
C PRO A 36 11.81 8.72 -1.77
N GLY A 37 10.59 8.71 -1.17
CA GLY A 37 9.89 7.49 -0.82
C GLY A 37 9.01 6.93 -1.95
N ILE A 38 8.76 5.63 -1.89
CA ILE A 38 7.94 4.83 -2.80
C ILE A 38 8.36 5.03 -4.26
N PRO A 39 9.45 4.39 -4.71
CA PRO A 39 9.76 4.36 -6.13
C PRO A 39 8.65 3.66 -6.91
N LEU A 40 8.19 4.29 -7.99
CA LEU A 40 7.14 3.79 -8.87
C LEU A 40 7.72 3.49 -10.24
N PHE A 41 7.52 2.26 -10.69
CA PHE A 41 7.97 1.75 -11.97
C PHE A 41 6.81 1.52 -12.92
N HIS A 42 7.09 1.63 -14.21
CA HIS A 42 6.16 1.37 -15.30
C HIS A 42 6.74 0.37 -16.29
N SER A 43 5.86 -0.47 -16.84
CA SER A 43 6.18 -1.40 -17.92
C SER A 43 4.98 -1.60 -18.86
N LYS A 44 5.25 -1.97 -20.11
CA LYS A 44 4.26 -2.42 -21.10
C LYS A 44 4.26 -3.94 -21.29
N ASP A 45 5.28 -4.64 -20.81
CA ASP A 45 5.53 -6.05 -21.15
C ASP A 45 5.91 -6.92 -19.96
N LEU A 46 5.98 -6.36 -18.75
CA LEU A 46 6.39 -7.02 -17.49
C LEU A 46 7.87 -7.44 -17.46
N ALA A 47 8.62 -7.20 -18.52
CA ALA A 47 10.03 -7.55 -18.63
C ALA A 47 10.95 -6.32 -18.53
N HIS A 48 10.53 -5.21 -19.12
CA HIS A 48 11.29 -3.96 -19.15
C HIS A 48 10.58 -2.91 -18.30
N TRP A 49 11.26 -2.45 -17.27
CA TRP A 49 10.73 -1.53 -16.27
C TRP A 49 11.53 -0.23 -16.24
N GLU A 50 10.81 0.88 -16.19
CA GLU A 50 11.37 2.22 -16.05
C GLU A 50 10.83 2.85 -14.77
N GLN A 51 11.70 3.40 -13.92
CA GLN A 51 11.26 4.21 -12.79
C GLN A 51 10.73 5.55 -13.30
N ILE A 52 9.46 5.83 -13.08
CA ILE A 52 8.77 7.02 -13.60
C ILE A 52 8.69 8.17 -12.60
N CYS A 53 8.67 7.87 -11.32
CA CYS A 53 8.72 8.87 -10.25
C CYS A 53 9.03 8.23 -8.90
N ASN A 54 9.13 9.07 -7.86
CA ASN A 54 8.94 8.70 -6.46
C ASN A 54 7.66 9.36 -5.97
N VAL A 55 6.80 8.59 -5.32
CA VAL A 55 5.46 9.02 -4.93
C VAL A 55 5.50 9.98 -3.75
N MET A 56 6.43 9.75 -2.81
CA MET A 56 6.54 10.51 -1.56
C MET A 56 7.73 11.43 -1.61
N THR A 57 7.45 12.74 -1.70
CA THR A 57 8.46 13.80 -1.82
C THR A 57 8.15 14.97 -0.89
N ILE A 58 9.07 15.92 -0.76
CA ILE A 58 8.83 17.17 0.00
C ILE A 58 7.68 17.98 -0.62
N GLU A 59 7.52 17.93 -1.94
CA GLU A 59 6.49 18.70 -2.65
C GLU A 59 5.07 18.29 -2.25
N ASN A 60 4.85 17.00 -1.90
CA ASN A 60 3.56 16.56 -1.37
C ASN A 60 3.51 16.51 0.17
N GLY A 61 4.43 17.23 0.82
CA GLY A 61 4.43 17.40 2.27
C GLY A 61 4.90 16.17 3.06
N PHE A 62 5.58 15.24 2.41
CA PHE A 62 6.08 14.05 3.07
C PHE A 62 7.48 14.25 3.63
N HIS A 63 7.64 13.92 4.89
CA HIS A 63 8.92 13.83 5.56
C HIS A 63 9.14 12.39 6.04
N VAL A 64 10.32 11.85 5.78
CA VAL A 64 10.67 10.54 6.33
C VAL A 64 10.93 10.70 7.83
N GLU A 65 10.05 10.14 8.63
CA GLU A 65 10.24 10.03 10.07
C GLU A 65 10.42 8.56 10.41
N CYS A 66 11.62 8.20 10.80
CA CYS A 66 11.94 6.86 11.27
C CYS A 66 12.88 6.92 12.46
N SER A 67 12.64 6.06 13.44
CA SER A 67 13.41 5.98 14.69
C SER A 67 14.50 4.90 14.66
N TYR A 68 14.53 4.09 13.59
CA TYR A 68 15.46 2.97 13.43
C TYR A 68 15.64 2.61 11.95
N GLY A 69 16.72 1.94 11.62
CA GLY A 69 16.94 1.41 10.27
C GLY A 69 15.88 0.36 9.92
N GLY A 70 15.32 0.45 8.71
CA GLY A 70 14.18 -0.35 8.28
C GLY A 70 12.81 0.17 8.72
N GLY A 71 12.74 1.32 9.42
CA GLY A 71 11.50 2.04 9.69
C GLY A 71 11.12 3.00 8.56
N GLY A 72 10.07 3.80 8.78
CA GLY A 72 9.62 4.81 7.81
C GLY A 72 8.60 4.29 6.80
N VAL A 73 8.90 4.35 5.51
CA VAL A 73 7.98 3.99 4.41
C VAL A 73 7.98 2.48 4.18
N MET A 74 7.00 1.80 4.75
CA MET A 74 6.85 0.34 4.69
C MET A 74 6.30 -0.14 3.33
N ALA A 75 5.76 -1.37 3.29
CA ALA A 75 5.19 -1.97 2.09
C ALA A 75 4.01 -1.16 1.52
N PRO A 76 4.12 -0.60 0.31
CA PRO A 76 3.01 0.07 -0.35
C PRO A 76 2.09 -0.92 -1.03
N THR A 77 0.82 -0.55 -1.20
CA THR A 77 -0.09 -1.23 -2.13
C THR A 77 -0.66 -0.23 -3.12
N ILE A 78 -0.54 -0.54 -4.41
CA ILE A 78 -1.08 0.31 -5.48
C ILE A 78 -2.34 -0.28 -6.08
N ARG A 79 -3.37 0.55 -6.27
CA ARG A 79 -4.62 0.20 -6.96
C ARG A 79 -5.04 1.32 -7.90
N TYR A 80 -5.85 0.96 -8.89
CA TYR A 80 -6.46 1.92 -9.81
C TYR A 80 -7.96 1.69 -9.85
N ASN A 81 -8.72 2.75 -9.72
CA ASN A 81 -10.18 2.71 -9.86
C ASN A 81 -10.70 4.04 -10.40
N ASN A 82 -11.58 3.98 -11.40
CA ASN A 82 -12.30 5.13 -11.96
C ASN A 82 -11.40 6.36 -12.24
N GLY A 83 -10.27 6.14 -12.94
CA GLY A 83 -9.36 7.23 -13.33
C GLY A 83 -8.48 7.77 -12.21
N THR A 84 -8.36 7.05 -11.08
CA THR A 84 -7.54 7.46 -9.94
C THR A 84 -6.62 6.31 -9.52
N TYR A 85 -5.36 6.61 -9.35
CA TYR A 85 -4.38 5.75 -8.68
C TYR A 85 -4.44 6.01 -7.17
N TYR A 86 -4.41 4.95 -6.40
CA TYR A 86 -4.39 4.95 -4.94
C TYR A 86 -3.17 4.18 -4.48
N ILE A 87 -2.39 4.75 -3.58
CA ILE A 87 -1.35 4.03 -2.87
C ILE A 87 -1.66 4.12 -1.38
N MET A 88 -1.83 2.95 -0.75
CA MET A 88 -1.82 2.82 0.70
C MET A 88 -0.43 2.41 1.16
N ASN A 89 -0.02 2.95 2.29
CA ASN A 89 1.26 2.65 2.92
C ASN A 89 1.16 2.85 4.43
N CYS A 90 2.14 2.36 5.15
CA CYS A 90 2.29 2.56 6.57
C CYS A 90 3.64 3.21 6.89
N ASN A 91 3.63 4.29 7.68
CA ASN A 91 4.81 4.77 8.39
C ASN A 91 4.65 4.51 9.89
N PHE A 92 5.12 3.35 10.33
CA PHE A 92 4.97 2.90 11.71
C PHE A 92 5.72 3.78 12.71
N SER A 93 6.76 4.48 12.24
CA SER A 93 7.56 5.38 13.08
C SER A 93 6.89 6.73 13.32
N HIS A 94 5.79 7.03 12.62
CA HIS A 94 5.11 8.32 12.71
C HIS A 94 3.62 8.16 13.06
N ARG A 95 2.72 8.11 12.07
CA ARG A 95 1.26 8.14 12.27
C ARG A 95 0.55 6.87 11.79
N GLY A 96 1.29 5.86 11.35
CA GLY A 96 0.73 4.61 10.86
C GLY A 96 0.28 4.67 9.40
N ASN A 97 -0.92 4.15 9.12
CA ASN A 97 -1.42 4.01 7.76
C ASN A 97 -1.80 5.36 7.13
N TYR A 98 -1.55 5.49 5.84
CA TYR A 98 -1.97 6.64 5.04
C TYR A 98 -2.29 6.25 3.61
N ILE A 99 -2.99 7.12 2.90
CA ILE A 99 -3.30 7.00 1.49
C ILE A 99 -2.86 8.26 0.74
N VAL A 100 -2.32 8.08 -0.44
CA VAL A 100 -2.07 9.14 -1.42
C VAL A 100 -2.71 8.79 -2.74
N THR A 101 -3.11 9.79 -3.52
CA THR A 101 -3.81 9.62 -4.79
C THR A 101 -3.21 10.45 -5.90
N ALA A 102 -3.36 9.98 -7.14
CA ALA A 102 -3.03 10.76 -8.33
C ALA A 102 -3.96 10.39 -9.51
N LYS A 103 -4.13 11.31 -10.45
CA LYS A 103 -4.81 11.05 -11.73
C LYS A 103 -3.83 10.57 -12.80
N ASP A 104 -2.59 11.02 -12.73
CA ASP A 104 -1.47 10.57 -13.55
C ASP A 104 -0.49 9.78 -12.67
N PRO A 105 -0.03 8.59 -13.05
CA PRO A 105 0.91 7.83 -12.24
C PRO A 105 2.27 8.54 -12.02
N LYS A 106 2.61 9.48 -12.90
CA LYS A 106 3.78 10.35 -12.71
C LYS A 106 3.56 11.48 -11.72
N GLY A 107 2.33 11.66 -11.23
CA GLY A 107 1.92 12.70 -10.31
C GLY A 107 1.31 13.94 -10.99
N PRO A 108 1.06 15.02 -10.27
CA PRO A 108 1.40 15.13 -8.86
C PRO A 108 0.56 14.21 -7.96
N TRP A 109 1.22 13.60 -6.98
CA TRP A 109 0.57 12.83 -5.94
C TRP A 109 0.06 13.77 -4.83
N SER A 110 -1.07 13.41 -4.23
CA SER A 110 -1.65 14.19 -3.13
C SER A 110 -0.76 14.20 -1.89
N HIS A 111 -1.02 15.13 -0.98
CA HIS A 111 -0.51 15.01 0.39
C HIS A 111 -1.01 13.71 1.03
N PRO A 112 -0.27 13.14 2.00
CA PRO A 112 -0.72 11.97 2.75
C PRO A 112 -2.01 12.26 3.52
N HIS A 113 -3.02 11.43 3.31
CA HIS A 113 -4.20 11.39 4.15
C HIS A 113 -4.02 10.27 5.17
N TRP A 114 -3.81 10.63 6.45
CA TRP A 114 -3.55 9.69 7.52
C TRP A 114 -4.84 8.98 7.95
N LEU A 115 -4.76 7.66 8.08
CA LEU A 115 -5.89 6.77 8.34
C LEU A 115 -5.82 6.26 9.78
N GLU A 116 -6.22 7.10 10.73
CA GLU A 116 -6.12 6.81 12.17
C GLU A 116 -7.03 5.66 12.63
N ASP A 117 -8.05 5.34 11.84
CA ASP A 117 -9.01 4.26 12.08
C ASP A 117 -8.60 2.91 11.44
N VAL A 118 -7.58 2.88 10.58
CA VAL A 118 -7.09 1.66 9.93
C VAL A 118 -5.99 1.03 10.76
N PRO A 119 -6.24 -0.11 11.42
CA PRO A 119 -5.27 -0.73 12.32
C PRO A 119 -4.19 -1.51 11.58
N GLY A 120 -3.09 -1.81 12.28
CA GLY A 120 -2.04 -2.72 11.81
C GLY A 120 -1.23 -2.16 10.64
N ILE A 121 -0.78 -3.06 9.77
CA ILE A 121 0.11 -2.74 8.64
C ILE A 121 -0.38 -3.43 7.35
N ASP A 122 0.33 -3.17 6.24
CA ASP A 122 0.16 -3.81 4.93
C ASP A 122 -1.28 -3.69 4.40
N ALA A 123 -1.89 -2.54 4.64
CA ALA A 123 -3.26 -2.29 4.22
C ALA A 123 -3.35 -2.16 2.68
N SER A 124 -4.42 -2.73 2.13
CA SER A 124 -4.69 -2.74 0.69
C SER A 124 -6.16 -2.44 0.42
N LEU A 125 -6.43 -1.64 -0.61
CA LEU A 125 -7.79 -1.44 -1.11
C LEU A 125 -8.22 -2.60 -2.02
N PHE A 126 -9.49 -2.94 -1.95
CA PHE A 126 -10.18 -3.81 -2.88
C PHE A 126 -11.46 -3.12 -3.36
N PHE A 127 -11.61 -2.98 -4.66
CA PHE A 127 -12.81 -2.42 -5.29
C PHE A 127 -13.62 -3.58 -5.88
N ASP A 128 -14.81 -3.81 -5.34
CA ASP A 128 -15.71 -4.85 -5.79
C ASP A 128 -16.50 -4.41 -7.03
N ASP A 129 -17.01 -5.38 -7.79
CA ASP A 129 -17.77 -5.14 -9.03
C ASP A 129 -19.09 -4.37 -8.78
N ASP A 130 -19.64 -4.44 -7.58
CA ASP A 130 -20.82 -3.68 -7.16
C ASP A 130 -20.53 -2.21 -6.80
N GLY A 131 -19.27 -1.80 -6.88
CA GLY A 131 -18.79 -0.46 -6.52
C GLY A 131 -18.44 -0.30 -5.05
N THR A 132 -18.60 -1.33 -4.22
CA THR A 132 -18.18 -1.28 -2.81
C THR A 132 -16.65 -1.28 -2.73
N CYS A 133 -16.10 -0.41 -1.90
CA CYS A 133 -14.69 -0.43 -1.57
C CYS A 133 -14.47 -1.09 -0.21
N TYR A 134 -13.43 -1.89 -0.13
CA TYR A 134 -12.98 -2.54 1.10
C TYR A 134 -11.52 -2.17 1.36
N VAL A 135 -11.14 -2.17 2.63
CA VAL A 135 -9.75 -2.19 3.08
C VAL A 135 -9.47 -3.53 3.75
N VAL A 136 -8.35 -4.13 3.38
CA VAL A 136 -7.84 -5.38 3.95
C VAL A 136 -6.48 -5.08 4.56
N GLY A 137 -6.19 -5.61 5.72
CA GLY A 137 -4.91 -5.41 6.39
C GLY A 137 -4.57 -6.56 7.32
N THR A 138 -3.40 -6.48 7.94
CA THR A 138 -2.94 -7.43 8.94
C THR A 138 -2.63 -6.73 10.26
N GLY A 139 -2.81 -7.42 11.37
CA GLY A 139 -2.55 -6.89 12.71
C GLY A 139 -3.26 -7.68 13.78
N ASP A 140 -3.22 -7.13 15.01
CA ASP A 140 -3.93 -7.71 16.13
C ASP A 140 -5.44 -7.63 15.89
N ALA A 141 -6.10 -8.77 15.93
CA ALA A 141 -7.54 -8.90 15.83
C ALA A 141 -8.07 -9.64 17.07
N TRP A 142 -9.15 -9.14 17.65
CA TRP A 142 -9.83 -9.84 18.72
C TRP A 142 -10.56 -11.07 18.17
N ASP A 143 -10.23 -12.23 18.69
CA ASP A 143 -10.92 -13.48 18.40
C ASP A 143 -11.91 -13.79 19.52
N GLU A 144 -13.20 -13.76 19.20
CA GLU A 144 -14.25 -14.01 20.17
C GLU A 144 -14.29 -15.47 20.65
N GLU A 145 -13.93 -16.44 19.78
CA GLU A 145 -13.91 -17.87 20.13
C GLU A 145 -12.75 -18.19 21.08
N LEU A 146 -11.60 -17.55 20.88
CA LEU A 146 -10.41 -17.76 21.69
C LEU A 146 -10.37 -16.81 22.91
N GLY A 147 -11.16 -15.72 22.89
CA GLY A 147 -11.16 -14.70 23.93
C GLY A 147 -9.83 -13.96 24.09
N MET A 148 -9.09 -13.82 22.99
CA MET A 148 -7.76 -13.18 22.99
C MET A 148 -7.48 -12.47 21.66
N ASN A 149 -6.50 -11.56 21.67
CA ASN A 149 -5.96 -11.01 20.44
C ASN A 149 -5.13 -12.05 19.69
N THR A 150 -5.39 -12.17 18.39
CA THR A 150 -4.62 -13.02 17.47
C THR A 150 -4.07 -12.15 16.34
N CYS A 151 -2.92 -12.51 15.79
CA CYS A 151 -2.46 -11.93 14.55
C CYS A 151 -3.25 -12.55 13.39
N GLY A 152 -3.84 -11.73 12.54
CA GLY A 152 -4.68 -12.21 11.46
C GLY A 152 -4.82 -11.23 10.31
N ILE A 153 -5.56 -11.67 9.29
CA ILE A 153 -6.00 -10.81 8.20
C ILE A 153 -7.43 -10.38 8.48
N TRP A 154 -7.68 -9.10 8.40
CA TRP A 154 -8.99 -8.51 8.59
C TRP A 154 -9.46 -7.75 7.35
N ILE A 155 -10.77 -7.56 7.23
CA ILE A 155 -11.43 -6.77 6.18
C ILE A 155 -12.46 -5.84 6.79
N ALA A 156 -12.59 -4.64 6.21
CA ALA A 156 -13.67 -3.71 6.52
C ALA A 156 -14.15 -3.01 5.25
N LYS A 157 -15.42 -2.58 5.23
CA LYS A 157 -15.87 -1.63 4.20
C LYS A 157 -15.16 -0.30 4.39
N PHE A 158 -14.86 0.36 3.26
CA PHE A 158 -14.11 1.60 3.25
C PHE A 158 -14.81 2.67 2.43
N ASP A 159 -14.97 3.84 3.01
CA ASP A 159 -15.44 5.03 2.30
C ASP A 159 -14.26 5.66 1.57
N ILE A 160 -14.22 5.43 0.25
CA ILE A 160 -13.10 5.91 -0.59
C ILE A 160 -13.17 7.41 -0.87
N GLU A 161 -14.30 8.06 -0.64
CA GLU A 161 -14.46 9.51 -0.82
C GLU A 161 -13.95 10.28 0.40
N HIS A 162 -14.15 9.72 1.60
CA HIS A 162 -13.76 10.35 2.86
C HIS A 162 -12.57 9.68 3.55
N PHE A 163 -12.01 8.62 2.93
CA PHE A 163 -10.86 7.84 3.42
C PHE A 163 -11.03 7.37 4.86
N LYS A 164 -12.09 6.60 5.13
CA LYS A 164 -12.35 6.04 6.47
C LYS A 164 -13.02 4.68 6.41
N MET A 165 -12.81 3.89 7.44
CA MET A 165 -13.53 2.63 7.58
C MET A 165 -15.02 2.85 7.88
N LEU A 166 -15.87 1.98 7.31
CA LEU A 166 -17.29 1.91 7.58
C LEU A 166 -17.57 0.71 8.51
N GLY A 167 -17.45 0.96 9.80
CA GLY A 167 -17.65 -0.06 10.83
C GLY A 167 -16.37 -0.72 11.31
N LYS A 168 -16.50 -1.76 12.13
CA LYS A 168 -15.37 -2.49 12.69
C LYS A 168 -14.82 -3.50 11.68
N PRO A 169 -13.50 -3.73 11.68
CA PRO A 169 -12.91 -4.79 10.87
C PRO A 169 -13.40 -6.17 11.34
N VAL A 170 -13.54 -7.07 10.38
CA VAL A 170 -13.89 -8.49 10.62
C VAL A 170 -12.67 -9.32 10.26
N THR A 171 -12.22 -10.17 11.17
CA THR A 171 -11.13 -11.11 10.92
C THR A 171 -11.61 -12.20 9.97
N ILE A 172 -10.90 -12.36 8.85
CA ILE A 172 -11.23 -13.36 7.82
C ILE A 172 -10.22 -14.52 7.78
N PHE A 173 -9.07 -14.33 8.43
CA PHE A 173 -8.05 -15.36 8.54
C PHE A 173 -7.27 -15.17 9.84
N HIS A 174 -7.12 -16.26 10.60
CA HIS A 174 -6.31 -16.30 11.81
C HIS A 174 -4.96 -16.94 11.53
N SER A 175 -3.90 -16.43 12.17
CA SER A 175 -2.60 -17.08 12.11
C SER A 175 -2.67 -18.52 12.66
N ALA A 176 -2.08 -19.45 11.94
CA ALA A 176 -1.96 -20.84 12.41
C ALA A 176 -0.99 -20.99 13.61
N MET A 177 -0.16 -20.00 13.86
CA MET A 177 0.73 -19.98 15.02
C MET A 177 -0.01 -19.45 16.24
N ARG A 178 -0.36 -20.36 17.13
CA ARG A 178 -0.65 -20.03 18.52
C ARG A 178 0.68 -19.65 19.16
N GLY A 179 0.86 -18.36 19.48
CA GLY A 179 2.00 -17.89 20.24
C GLY A 179 2.01 -18.47 21.66
#